data_802d63ec268ef3023909760d00d9291d
#
_entry.id   802d63ec268ef3023909760d00d9291d
#
_cell.length_a   1.000
_cell.length_b   1.000
_cell.length_c   1.000
_cell.angle_alpha   90.00
_cell.angle_beta   90.00
_cell.angle_gamma   90.00
#
_symmetry.space_group_name_H-M   'P 1'
#
loop_
_entity.id
_entity.type
_entity.pdbx_description
1 polymer ?
#
loop_
_entity_poly.entity_id
_entity_poly.type
_entity_poly.pdbx_seq_one_letter_code
_entity_poly.pdbx_strand_id
1 'polypeptide(L)'
;MNLSVKIMAIVLALYVGLVAVFETLLGVYQPRGEENLVITVTEDDGNRSQRVLSLFESQGELYLAANHWPRAWFRQVKENPDVHIEFGGAHSAVSGDYTTVLIAGVDHDRVLADNELPFFARFLMGFPPREFMRLEPR
;
A
#
# COMPACT_ATOMS: atom_id res chain seq x y z
N MET A 1 31.38 25.26 -0.65
CA MET A 1 30.85 23.89 -0.60
C MET A 1 31.85 22.95 -1.26
N ASN A 2 32.35 21.97 -0.52
CA ASN A 2 33.39 21.05 -0.98
C ASN A 2 32.87 20.16 -2.13
N LEU A 3 33.78 19.70 -3.00
CA LEU A 3 33.42 18.85 -4.16
C LEU A 3 32.64 17.62 -3.73
N SER A 4 33.02 16.97 -2.64
CA SER A 4 32.32 15.79 -2.08
C SER A 4 30.87 16.09 -1.71
N VAL A 5 30.58 17.25 -1.13
CA VAL A 5 29.22 17.68 -0.78
C VAL A 5 28.38 17.91 -2.04
N LYS A 6 28.97 18.49 -3.08
CA LYS A 6 28.29 18.69 -4.38
C LYS A 6 27.93 17.36 -5.01
N ILE A 7 28.86 16.40 -5.04
CA ILE A 7 28.64 15.06 -5.60
C ILE A 7 27.52 14.36 -4.81
N MET A 8 27.58 14.38 -3.47
CA MET A 8 26.57 13.76 -2.62
C MET A 8 25.17 14.37 -2.85
N ALA A 9 25.09 15.69 -2.97
CA ALA A 9 23.84 16.39 -3.26
C ALA A 9 23.24 15.97 -4.63
N ILE A 10 24.10 15.85 -5.66
CA ILE A 10 23.67 15.41 -7.01
C ILE A 10 23.17 13.96 -6.94
N VAL A 11 23.91 13.05 -6.29
CA VAL A 11 23.51 11.64 -6.16
C VAL A 11 22.18 11.52 -5.43
N LEU A 12 22.00 12.29 -4.34
CA LEU A 12 20.74 12.30 -3.60
C LEU A 12 19.57 12.83 -4.47
N ALA A 13 19.79 13.91 -5.20
CA ALA A 13 18.78 14.47 -6.10
C ALA A 13 18.38 13.49 -7.21
N LEU A 14 19.36 12.79 -7.80
CA LEU A 14 19.11 11.74 -8.79
C LEU A 14 18.31 10.57 -8.21
N TYR A 15 18.63 10.14 -6.98
CA TYR A 15 17.90 9.09 -6.30
C TYR A 15 16.45 9.49 -6.00
N VAL A 16 16.22 10.69 -5.47
CA VAL A 16 14.87 11.22 -5.23
C VAL A 16 14.09 11.30 -6.54
N GLY A 17 14.72 11.75 -7.62
CA GLY A 17 14.11 11.78 -8.95
C GLY A 17 13.72 10.38 -9.45
N LEU A 18 14.59 9.39 -9.27
CA LEU A 18 14.32 7.99 -9.61
C LEU A 18 13.10 7.45 -8.85
N VAL A 19 13.06 7.66 -7.54
CA VAL A 19 11.92 7.24 -6.69
C VAL A 19 10.62 7.92 -7.15
N ALA A 20 10.64 9.22 -7.41
CA ALA A 20 9.45 9.96 -7.85
C ALA A 20 8.92 9.45 -9.22
N VAL A 21 9.81 9.15 -10.17
CA VAL A 21 9.43 8.56 -11.46
C VAL A 21 8.84 7.17 -11.26
N PHE A 22 9.47 6.32 -10.45
CA PHE A 22 9.01 4.97 -10.20
C PHE A 22 7.63 4.94 -9.54
N GLU A 23 7.41 5.74 -8.50
CA GLU A 23 6.11 5.88 -7.81
C GLU A 23 5.02 6.43 -8.76
N THR A 24 5.37 7.36 -9.63
CA THR A 24 4.43 7.89 -10.64
C THR A 24 4.03 6.80 -11.63
N LEU A 25 4.99 6.01 -12.11
CA LEU A 25 4.72 4.90 -13.02
C LEU A 25 3.84 3.83 -12.37
N LEU A 26 4.07 3.48 -11.11
CA LEU A 26 3.21 2.56 -10.37
C LEU A 26 1.79 3.10 -10.20
N GLY A 27 1.62 4.40 -10.02
CA GLY A 27 0.31 5.04 -9.95
C GLY A 27 -0.47 5.00 -11.26
N VAL A 28 0.24 5.04 -12.40
CA VAL A 28 -0.37 4.98 -13.74
C VAL A 28 -0.56 3.54 -14.22
N TYR A 29 0.45 2.69 -14.03
CA TYR A 29 0.44 1.29 -14.42
C TYR A 29 0.10 0.41 -13.20
N GLN A 30 -1.15 0.43 -12.77
CA GLN A 30 -1.60 -0.51 -11.76
C GLN A 30 -1.84 -1.88 -12.39
N PRO A 31 -0.97 -2.88 -12.15
CA PRO A 31 -1.18 -4.21 -12.67
C PRO A 31 -2.45 -4.80 -12.04
N ARG A 32 -3.42 -5.12 -12.86
CA ARG A 32 -4.60 -5.89 -12.43
C ARG A 32 -4.21 -7.36 -12.48
N GLY A 33 -3.88 -7.92 -11.32
CA GLY A 33 -3.57 -9.35 -11.16
C GLY A 33 -4.62 -10.07 -10.34
N GLU A 34 -4.55 -11.39 -10.29
CA GLU A 34 -5.47 -12.22 -9.50
C GLU A 34 -5.37 -11.97 -7.98
N GLU A 35 -4.27 -11.41 -7.52
CA GLU A 35 -4.01 -11.06 -6.11
C GLU A 35 -4.36 -9.59 -5.80
N ASN A 36 -5.07 -8.91 -6.68
CA ASN A 36 -5.48 -7.53 -6.49
C ASN A 36 -6.95 -7.46 -6.07
N LEU A 37 -7.25 -6.40 -5.34
CA LEU A 37 -8.61 -6.06 -4.95
C LEU A 37 -8.92 -4.61 -5.31
N VAL A 38 -10.20 -4.31 -5.43
CA VAL A 38 -10.71 -2.94 -5.54
C VAL A 38 -11.35 -2.55 -4.23
N ILE A 39 -10.78 -1.56 -3.55
CA ILE A 39 -11.39 -0.97 -2.37
C ILE A 39 -12.20 0.25 -2.77
N THR A 40 -13.43 0.35 -2.28
CA THR A 40 -14.27 1.53 -2.37
C THR A 40 -14.36 2.19 -1.01
N VAL A 41 -13.85 3.41 -0.93
CA VAL A 41 -13.86 4.24 0.29
C VAL A 41 -14.88 5.34 0.11
N THR A 42 -15.68 5.62 1.13
CA THR A 42 -16.57 6.77 1.17
C THR A 42 -15.84 7.91 1.88
N GLU A 43 -15.71 9.05 1.19
CA GLU A 43 -15.10 10.26 1.72
C GLU A 43 -16.08 11.03 2.60
N ASP A 44 -15.61 11.99 3.41
CA ASP A 44 -16.43 12.75 4.35
C ASP A 44 -17.55 13.57 3.67
N ASP A 45 -17.34 13.95 2.41
CA ASP A 45 -18.34 14.64 1.58
C ASP A 45 -19.38 13.69 0.94
N GLY A 46 -19.30 12.38 1.23
CA GLY A 46 -20.16 11.33 0.67
C GLY A 46 -19.74 10.82 -0.71
N ASN A 47 -18.69 11.37 -1.30
CA ASN A 47 -18.13 10.86 -2.54
C ASN A 47 -17.49 9.49 -2.31
N ARG A 48 -17.52 8.65 -3.37
CA ARG A 48 -16.87 7.34 -3.35
C ARG A 48 -15.65 7.36 -4.25
N SER A 49 -14.52 6.92 -3.70
CA SER A 49 -13.30 6.71 -4.47
C SER A 49 -12.92 5.24 -4.50
N GLN A 50 -12.42 4.79 -5.65
CA GLN A 50 -11.96 3.42 -5.84
C GLN A 50 -10.46 3.38 -6.05
N ARG A 51 -9.82 2.35 -5.48
CA ARG A 51 -8.40 2.08 -5.63
C ARG A 51 -8.16 0.59 -5.85
N VAL A 52 -7.23 0.28 -6.74
CA VAL A 52 -6.71 -1.08 -6.87
C VAL A 52 -5.54 -1.23 -5.91
N LEU A 53 -5.62 -2.22 -5.04
CA LEU A 53 -4.58 -2.52 -4.05
C LEU A 53 -4.18 -3.99 -4.17
N SER A 54 -2.97 -4.30 -3.74
CA SER A 54 -2.53 -5.69 -3.59
C SER A 54 -3.09 -6.28 -2.31
N LEU A 55 -3.58 -7.51 -2.42
CA LEU A 55 -3.99 -8.32 -1.28
C LEU A 55 -2.77 -8.99 -0.67
N PHE A 56 -2.72 -9.02 0.64
CA PHE A 56 -1.70 -9.75 1.41
C PHE A 56 -2.39 -10.73 2.35
N GLU A 57 -1.76 -11.86 2.57
CA GLU A 57 -2.26 -12.91 3.45
C GLU A 57 -1.19 -13.27 4.49
N SER A 58 -1.62 -13.50 5.72
CA SER A 58 -0.80 -14.05 6.79
C SER A 58 -1.69 -14.88 7.71
N GLN A 59 -1.33 -16.15 7.92
CA GLN A 59 -2.05 -17.10 8.76
C GLN A 59 -3.55 -17.24 8.43
N GLY A 60 -3.93 -17.12 7.17
CA GLY A 60 -5.32 -17.22 6.72
C GLY A 60 -6.16 -15.95 6.92
N GLU A 61 -5.57 -14.87 7.40
CA GLU A 61 -6.19 -13.56 7.48
C GLU A 61 -5.76 -12.67 6.31
N LEU A 62 -6.65 -11.78 5.88
CA LEU A 62 -6.44 -10.89 4.73
C LEU A 62 -6.06 -9.48 5.19
N TYR A 63 -5.13 -8.87 4.47
CA TYR A 63 -4.57 -7.57 4.81
C TYR A 63 -4.45 -6.66 3.58
N LEU A 64 -4.65 -5.36 3.82
CA LEU A 64 -4.20 -4.28 2.94
C LEU A 64 -2.86 -3.75 3.41
N ALA A 65 -2.00 -3.35 2.48
CA ALA A 65 -0.72 -2.73 2.83
C ALA A 65 -0.56 -1.37 2.17
N ALA A 66 -0.12 -0.39 2.95
CA ALA A 66 0.38 0.89 2.47
C ALA A 66 1.89 0.78 2.22
N ASN A 67 2.27 0.39 1.01
CA ASN A 67 3.65 0.14 0.60
C ASN A 67 4.30 1.32 -0.15
N HIS A 68 3.52 2.29 -0.59
CA HIS A 68 3.94 3.35 -1.49
C HIS A 68 3.73 4.75 -0.91
N TRP A 69 4.41 5.74 -1.47
CA TRP A 69 4.10 7.16 -1.38
C TRP A 69 3.23 7.56 -2.59
N PRO A 70 2.28 8.50 -2.54
CA PRO A 70 1.57 9.05 -1.40
C PRO A 70 0.49 8.09 -0.87
N ARG A 71 0.03 8.35 0.36
CA ARG A 71 -0.87 7.45 1.12
C ARG A 71 -2.24 8.07 1.40
N ALA A 72 -2.79 8.79 0.43
CA ALA A 72 -4.08 9.47 0.62
C ALA A 72 -5.18 8.48 0.99
N TRP A 73 -5.31 7.37 0.24
CA TRP A 73 -6.30 6.33 0.52
C TRP A 73 -6.15 5.73 1.93
N PHE A 74 -4.92 5.57 2.40
CA PHE A 74 -4.66 5.00 3.72
C PHE A 74 -5.13 5.91 4.85
N ARG A 75 -4.97 7.24 4.69
CA ARG A 75 -5.52 8.21 5.64
C ARG A 75 -7.05 8.18 5.64
N GLN A 76 -7.67 8.16 4.45
CA GLN A 76 -9.13 8.06 4.30
C GLN A 76 -9.69 6.81 4.97
N VAL A 77 -9.06 5.66 4.76
CA VAL A 77 -9.48 4.40 5.40
C VAL A 77 -9.27 4.42 6.92
N LYS A 78 -8.24 5.11 7.43
CA LYS A 78 -8.07 5.29 8.88
C LYS A 78 -9.17 6.14 9.52
N GLU A 79 -9.66 7.15 8.79
CA GLU A 79 -10.76 8.01 9.22
C GLU A 79 -12.11 7.32 9.07
N ASN A 80 -12.30 6.57 7.98
CA ASN A 80 -13.52 5.82 7.66
C ASN A 80 -13.16 4.34 7.41
N PRO A 81 -13.08 3.51 8.46
CA PRO A 81 -12.60 2.13 8.36
C PRO A 81 -13.57 1.16 7.67
N ASP A 82 -14.81 1.56 7.48
CA ASP A 82 -15.83 0.76 6.80
C ASP A 82 -15.72 0.94 5.29
N VAL A 83 -15.40 -0.16 4.61
CA VAL A 83 -15.09 -0.16 3.19
C VAL A 83 -15.81 -1.27 2.46
N HIS A 84 -16.06 -1.09 1.16
CA HIS A 84 -16.49 -2.18 0.29
C HIS A 84 -15.31 -2.71 -0.50
N ILE A 85 -15.15 -4.03 -0.56
CA ILE A 85 -14.02 -4.69 -1.22
C ILE A 85 -14.54 -5.67 -2.27
N GLU A 86 -14.04 -5.51 -3.48
CA GLU A 86 -14.18 -6.48 -4.56
C GLU A 86 -12.85 -7.20 -4.77
N PHE A 87 -12.80 -8.47 -4.43
CA PHE A 87 -11.62 -9.29 -4.61
C PHE A 87 -11.56 -9.87 -6.03
N GLY A 88 -10.34 -9.98 -6.57
CA GLY A 88 -10.07 -10.73 -7.78
C GLY A 88 -9.81 -12.22 -7.50
N GLY A 89 -9.73 -13.00 -8.59
CA GLY A 89 -9.25 -14.38 -8.55
C GLY A 89 -9.99 -15.30 -7.57
N ALA A 90 -9.21 -16.06 -6.82
CA ALA A 90 -9.71 -17.07 -5.89
C ALA A 90 -10.54 -16.50 -4.73
N HIS A 91 -10.33 -15.23 -4.38
CA HIS A 91 -11.02 -14.56 -3.26
C HIS A 91 -12.31 -13.86 -3.70
N SER A 92 -12.71 -13.92 -4.96
CA SER A 92 -13.90 -13.21 -5.48
C SER A 92 -15.19 -13.55 -4.74
N ALA A 93 -15.32 -14.78 -4.22
CA ALA A 93 -16.50 -15.25 -3.48
C ALA A 93 -16.70 -14.55 -2.12
N VAL A 94 -15.67 -13.92 -1.55
CA VAL A 94 -15.74 -13.21 -0.26
C VAL A 94 -15.77 -11.68 -0.44
N SER A 95 -16.01 -11.19 -1.66
CA SER A 95 -16.24 -9.77 -1.91
C SER A 95 -17.43 -9.25 -1.09
N GLY A 96 -17.32 -8.06 -0.53
CA GLY A 96 -18.37 -7.49 0.32
C GLY A 96 -17.89 -6.33 1.19
N ASP A 97 -18.60 -6.12 2.28
CA ASP A 97 -18.33 -5.05 3.24
C ASP A 97 -17.39 -5.52 4.35
N TYR A 98 -16.40 -4.70 4.63
CA TYR A 98 -15.36 -4.97 5.63
C TYR A 98 -15.14 -3.77 6.52
N THR A 99 -14.67 -4.04 7.73
CA THR A 99 -14.04 -3.04 8.60
C THR A 99 -12.53 -3.26 8.58
N THR A 100 -11.76 -2.21 8.35
CA THR A 100 -10.30 -2.27 8.38
C THR A 100 -9.77 -1.99 9.76
N VAL A 101 -8.83 -2.81 10.23
CA VAL A 101 -8.20 -2.66 11.54
C VAL A 101 -6.70 -2.48 11.36
N LEU A 102 -6.18 -1.31 11.73
CA LEU A 102 -4.74 -1.06 11.72
C LEU A 102 -4.05 -1.98 12.73
N ILE A 103 -3.07 -2.75 12.26
CA ILE A 103 -2.27 -3.62 13.12
C ILE A 103 -0.93 -2.97 13.50
N ALA A 104 -0.42 -3.33 14.67
CA ALA A 104 0.84 -2.83 15.21
C ALA A 104 1.56 -3.91 16.04
N GLY A 105 2.81 -3.65 16.42
CA GLY A 105 3.60 -4.54 17.27
C GLY A 105 3.82 -5.91 16.64
N VAL A 106 3.63 -6.96 17.42
CA VAL A 106 3.94 -8.36 17.03
C VAL A 106 3.14 -8.80 15.79
N ASP A 107 1.89 -8.39 15.65
CA ASP A 107 1.07 -8.72 14.48
C ASP A 107 1.60 -8.04 13.22
N HIS A 108 1.98 -6.76 13.31
CA HIS A 108 2.60 -6.04 12.22
C HIS A 108 3.91 -6.70 11.78
N ASP A 109 4.79 -7.04 12.74
CA ASP A 109 6.10 -7.64 12.46
C ASP A 109 5.95 -9.02 11.80
N ARG A 110 4.96 -9.80 12.22
CA ARG A 110 4.62 -11.08 11.60
C ARG A 110 4.18 -10.91 10.14
N VAL A 111 3.19 -10.04 9.88
CA VAL A 111 2.68 -9.81 8.53
C VAL A 111 3.77 -9.24 7.62
N LEU A 112 4.63 -8.38 8.16
CA LEU A 112 5.78 -7.84 7.46
C LEU A 112 6.77 -8.95 7.04
N ALA A 113 7.06 -9.90 7.92
CA ALA A 113 7.95 -11.03 7.66
C ALA A 113 7.37 -12.01 6.64
N ASP A 114 6.07 -12.33 6.75
CA ASP A 114 5.38 -13.23 5.84
C ASP A 114 5.28 -12.65 4.41
N ASN A 115 5.36 -11.31 4.29
CA ASN A 115 5.21 -10.58 3.03
C ASN A 115 6.42 -9.68 2.74
N GLU A 116 7.62 -10.19 2.92
CA GLU A 116 8.85 -9.43 2.73
C GLU A 116 9.03 -9.00 1.26
N LEU A 117 9.35 -7.72 1.06
CA LEU A 117 9.69 -7.18 -0.26
C LEU A 117 11.20 -7.26 -0.50
N PRO A 118 11.63 -7.65 -1.71
CA PRO A 118 13.05 -7.63 -2.07
C PRO A 118 13.67 -6.25 -1.84
N PHE A 119 14.93 -6.22 -1.40
CA PHE A 119 15.67 -4.98 -1.15
C PHE A 119 15.60 -4.02 -2.34
N PHE A 120 15.76 -4.53 -3.56
CA PHE A 120 15.74 -3.70 -4.78
C PHE A 120 14.38 -3.02 -4.99
N ALA A 121 13.28 -3.71 -4.74
CA ALA A 121 11.94 -3.11 -4.80
C ALA A 121 11.79 -2.00 -3.76
N ARG A 122 12.22 -2.24 -2.52
CA ARG A 122 12.21 -1.23 -1.45
C ARG A 122 13.08 -0.01 -1.79
N PHE A 123 14.24 -0.24 -2.40
CA PHE A 123 15.13 0.81 -2.86
C PHE A 123 14.46 1.70 -3.93
N LEU A 124 13.81 1.10 -4.94
CA LEU A 124 13.10 1.85 -5.98
C LEU A 124 11.91 2.66 -5.44
N MET A 125 11.27 2.18 -4.38
CA MET A 125 10.16 2.88 -3.71
C MET A 125 10.63 3.94 -2.69
N GLY A 126 11.93 4.12 -2.48
CA GLY A 126 12.46 5.07 -1.50
C GLY A 126 12.25 4.65 -0.05
N PHE A 127 12.23 3.35 0.24
CA PHE A 127 12.04 2.76 1.57
C PHE A 127 10.85 3.33 2.34
N PRO A 128 9.61 3.36 1.77
CA PRO A 128 8.47 3.82 2.53
C PRO A 128 8.23 2.90 3.73
N PRO A 129 7.79 3.42 4.87
CA PRO A 129 7.35 2.58 5.96
C PRO A 129 6.14 1.77 5.49
N ARG A 130 6.11 0.47 5.82
CA ARG A 130 5.01 -0.42 5.48
C ARG A 130 4.05 -0.48 6.65
N GLU A 131 2.77 -0.25 6.36
CA GLU A 131 1.71 -0.36 7.36
C GLU A 131 0.63 -1.29 6.81
N PHE A 132 0.04 -2.10 7.69
CA PHE A 132 -0.95 -3.09 7.33
C PHE A 132 -2.26 -2.85 8.06
N MET A 133 -3.36 -3.14 7.36
CA MET A 133 -4.70 -3.17 7.92
C MET A 133 -5.29 -4.56 7.71
N ARG A 134 -5.76 -5.20 8.78
CA ARG A 134 -6.50 -6.44 8.71
C ARG A 134 -7.93 -6.16 8.21
N LEU A 135 -8.46 -7.07 7.41
CA LEU A 135 -9.81 -7.03 6.90
C LEU A 135 -10.73 -7.91 7.75
N GLU A 136 -11.72 -7.31 8.38
CA GLU A 136 -12.73 -8.02 9.17
C GLU A 136 -14.06 -7.93 8.44
N PRO A 137 -14.66 -9.09 8.04
CA PRO A 137 -15.99 -9.11 7.40
C PRO A 137 -17.06 -8.49 8.30
N ARG A 138 -18.01 -7.78 7.69
CA ARG A 138 -19.17 -7.18 8.37
C ARG A 138 -20.42 -7.99 8.14
#